data_e531e6662e39809c29c5cba836a0d7cb
#
_entry.id   e531e6662e39809c29c5cba836a0d7cb
#
_cell.length_a   1.000
_cell.length_b   1.000
_cell.length_c   1.000
_cell.angle_alpha   90.00
_cell.angle_beta   90.00
_cell.angle_gamma   90.00
#
_symmetry.space_group_name_H-M   'P 1'
#
loop_
_entity.id
_entity.type
_entity.pdbx_description
1 polymer ?
#
loop_
_entity_poly.entity_id
_entity_poly.type
_entity_poly.pdbx_seq_one_letter_code
_entity_poly.pdbx_strand_id
1 'polypeptide(L)'
;DSMRPVLKNADKVLVNRIVYNASSPKRGDIIVFKPKGNESSHYYTKRIVGLPGETVQIVENRIYINGEKLGEDYTTTKIDTAGIAAEKVKLGGDEYFVMGDNRKNSEDSRSADIGAVKRSYVCGITEEEFRIREIIDKRRTKICIFNGILGT
;
A
#
# COMPACT_ATOMS: atom_id res chain seq x y z
N ASP A 1 -8.26 4.54 -9.11
CA ASP A 1 -7.60 3.77 -10.20
C ASP A 1 -6.12 3.41 -9.93
N SER A 2 -5.55 3.87 -8.83
CA SER A 2 -4.12 3.68 -8.53
C SER A 2 -3.70 2.22 -8.29
N MET A 3 -4.64 1.33 -8.01
CA MET A 3 -4.41 -0.10 -7.76
C MET A 3 -4.85 -0.99 -8.93
N ARG A 4 -5.17 -0.42 -10.10
CA ARG A 4 -5.40 -1.23 -11.31
C ARG A 4 -4.11 -1.94 -11.76
N PRO A 5 -4.19 -3.14 -12.29
CA PRO A 5 -5.39 -3.91 -12.60
C PRO A 5 -5.97 -4.72 -11.42
N VAL A 6 -5.28 -4.79 -10.28
CA VAL A 6 -5.65 -5.66 -9.15
C VAL A 6 -6.95 -5.22 -8.50
N LEU A 7 -7.11 -3.92 -8.19
CA LEU A 7 -8.36 -3.36 -7.65
C LEU A 7 -8.93 -2.31 -8.60
N LYS A 8 -10.24 -2.36 -8.83
CA LYS A 8 -10.98 -1.39 -9.65
C LYS A 8 -11.74 -0.41 -8.77
N ASN A 9 -12.09 0.75 -9.34
CA ASN A 9 -13.01 1.68 -8.68
C ASN A 9 -14.33 0.97 -8.39
N ALA A 10 -14.87 1.20 -7.19
CA ALA A 10 -16.05 0.56 -6.65
C ALA A 10 -15.88 -0.90 -6.17
N ASP A 11 -14.70 -1.49 -6.25
CA ASP A 11 -14.45 -2.73 -5.54
C ASP A 11 -14.59 -2.50 -4.03
N LYS A 12 -15.33 -3.38 -3.38
CA LYS A 12 -15.44 -3.37 -1.92
C LYS A 12 -14.22 -4.08 -1.35
N VAL A 13 -13.46 -3.35 -0.58
CA VAL A 13 -12.24 -3.87 0.04
C VAL A 13 -12.54 -4.20 1.50
N LEU A 14 -12.28 -5.44 1.89
CA LEU A 14 -12.37 -5.87 3.28
C LEU A 14 -11.06 -5.51 3.99
N VAL A 15 -11.14 -4.65 5.00
CA VAL A 15 -9.98 -4.22 5.78
C VAL A 15 -9.93 -5.03 7.07
N ASN A 16 -8.95 -5.91 7.18
CA ASN A 16 -8.75 -6.72 8.38
C ASN A 16 -7.86 -5.98 9.39
N ARG A 17 -8.50 -5.43 10.42
CA ARG A 17 -7.80 -4.73 11.51
C ARG A 17 -7.25 -5.68 12.57
N ILE A 18 -7.79 -6.88 12.69
CA ILE A 18 -7.38 -7.86 13.72
C ILE A 18 -6.05 -8.48 13.32
N VAL A 19 -5.92 -8.93 12.08
CA VAL A 19 -4.65 -9.46 11.56
C VAL A 19 -3.57 -8.39 11.61
N TYR A 20 -3.91 -7.15 11.26
CA TYR A 20 -2.99 -6.03 11.36
C TYR A 20 -2.45 -5.79 12.78
N ASN A 21 -3.30 -5.94 13.81
CA ASN A 21 -2.87 -5.76 15.20
C ASN A 21 -2.05 -6.95 15.72
N ALA A 22 -2.24 -8.14 15.16
CA ALA A 22 -1.59 -9.37 15.59
C ALA A 22 -0.26 -9.65 14.88
N SER A 23 -0.04 -9.06 13.69
CA SER A 23 1.15 -9.29 12.87
C SER A 23 1.67 -8.01 12.23
N SER A 24 2.95 -7.98 11.90
CA SER A 24 3.52 -6.88 11.11
C SER A 24 3.16 -7.06 9.64
N PRO A 25 2.76 -5.98 8.94
CA PRO A 25 2.55 -6.02 7.49
C PRO A 25 3.81 -6.50 6.77
N LYS A 26 3.61 -7.29 5.72
CA LYS A 26 4.67 -7.88 4.90
C LYS A 26 4.81 -7.14 3.58
N ARG A 27 5.93 -7.34 2.90
CA ARG A 27 6.10 -6.89 1.52
C ARG A 27 5.06 -7.57 0.63
N GLY A 28 4.43 -6.81 -0.25
CA GLY A 28 3.35 -7.27 -1.12
C GLY A 28 1.96 -7.08 -0.53
N ASP A 29 1.80 -6.93 0.79
CA ASP A 29 0.49 -6.66 1.38
C ASP A 29 -0.08 -5.33 0.86
N ILE A 30 -1.39 -5.31 0.64
CA ILE A 30 -2.10 -4.08 0.33
C ILE A 30 -2.66 -3.49 1.62
N ILE A 31 -2.30 -2.25 1.89
CA ILE A 31 -2.73 -1.53 3.09
C ILE A 31 -3.65 -0.36 2.77
N VAL A 32 -4.52 -0.07 3.73
CA VAL A 32 -5.34 1.15 3.75
C VAL A 32 -4.81 2.08 4.83
N PHE A 33 -4.52 3.31 4.48
CA PHE A 33 -3.93 4.29 5.40
C PHE A 33 -4.40 5.71 5.13
N LYS A 34 -4.15 6.61 6.07
CA LYS A 34 -4.28 8.06 5.89
C LYS A 34 -2.89 8.68 5.81
N PRO A 35 -2.59 9.49 4.78
CA PRO A 35 -1.28 10.13 4.65
C PRO A 35 -0.97 10.99 5.88
N LYS A 36 0.24 10.85 6.41
CA LYS A 36 0.71 11.63 7.58
C LYS A 36 -0.25 11.63 8.78
N GLY A 37 -1.11 10.59 8.89
CA GLY A 37 -2.09 10.48 9.98
C GLY A 37 -3.18 11.55 9.96
N ASN A 38 -3.36 12.27 8.86
CA ASN A 38 -4.33 13.36 8.75
C ASN A 38 -5.76 12.80 8.72
N GLU A 39 -6.50 13.01 9.79
CA GLU A 39 -7.90 12.57 9.94
C GLU A 39 -8.83 13.15 8.88
N SER A 40 -8.52 14.32 8.32
CA SER A 40 -9.32 15.00 7.30
C SER A 40 -9.03 14.50 5.88
N SER A 41 -7.94 13.74 5.68
CA SER A 41 -7.59 13.26 4.35
C SER A 41 -8.39 12.02 3.95
N HIS A 42 -8.46 11.77 2.64
CA HIS A 42 -9.02 10.54 2.11
C HIS A 42 -8.14 9.34 2.49
N TYR A 43 -8.75 8.15 2.51
CA TYR A 43 -7.99 6.92 2.65
C TYR A 43 -7.29 6.58 1.33
N TYR A 44 -6.05 6.15 1.46
CA TYR A 44 -5.24 5.64 0.37
C TYR A 44 -5.13 4.12 0.50
N THR A 45 -5.17 3.44 -0.62
CA THR A 45 -4.94 1.99 -0.72
C THR A 45 -3.74 1.79 -1.61
N LYS A 46 -2.68 1.19 -1.07
CA LYS A 46 -1.40 0.97 -1.78
C LYS A 46 -0.77 -0.33 -1.33
N ARG A 47 0.14 -0.83 -2.15
CA ARG A 47 0.92 -2.04 -1.87
C ARG A 47 2.23 -1.71 -1.19
N ILE A 48 2.62 -2.50 -0.19
CA ILE A 48 3.91 -2.38 0.48
C ILE A 48 5.02 -2.89 -0.44
N VAL A 49 5.99 -2.03 -0.70
CA VAL A 49 7.19 -2.32 -1.50
C VAL A 49 8.44 -2.36 -0.63
N GLY A 50 8.59 -1.41 0.29
CA GLY A 50 9.69 -1.35 1.25
C GLY A 50 9.21 -1.58 2.68
N LEU A 51 10.02 -2.30 3.46
CA LEU A 51 9.77 -2.64 4.86
C LEU A 51 10.56 -1.73 5.80
N PRO A 52 10.19 -1.64 7.10
CA PRO A 52 10.93 -0.87 8.08
C PRO A 52 12.43 -1.18 8.09
N GLY A 53 13.24 -0.13 8.14
CA GLY A 53 14.70 -0.23 8.17
C GLY A 53 15.37 -0.48 6.82
N GLU A 54 14.62 -0.70 5.75
CA GLU A 54 15.18 -0.90 4.41
C GLU A 54 15.52 0.42 3.71
N THR A 55 16.32 0.32 2.67
CA THR A 55 16.63 1.41 1.75
C THR A 55 15.98 1.11 0.40
N VAL A 56 15.13 2.02 -0.07
CA VAL A 56 14.43 1.91 -1.36
C VAL A 56 15.05 2.86 -2.36
N GLN A 57 15.29 2.41 -3.57
CA GLN A 57 15.71 3.24 -4.69
C GLN A 57 15.06 2.75 -5.98
N ILE A 58 14.76 3.67 -6.89
CA ILE A 58 14.25 3.36 -8.23
C ILE A 58 15.24 3.87 -9.26
N VAL A 59 15.88 2.93 -9.97
CA VAL A 59 16.86 3.21 -11.01
C VAL A 59 16.39 2.53 -12.30
N GLU A 60 16.42 3.23 -13.41
CA GLU A 60 16.00 2.72 -14.73
C GLU A 60 14.63 2.01 -14.67
N ASN A 61 13.68 2.65 -13.99
CA ASN A 61 12.31 2.15 -13.82
C ASN A 61 12.21 0.78 -13.09
N ARG A 62 13.22 0.45 -12.30
CA ARG A 62 13.29 -0.78 -11.49
C ARG A 62 13.49 -0.43 -10.03
N ILE A 63 12.83 -1.20 -9.16
CA ILE A 63 12.91 -1.01 -7.72
C ILE A 63 14.09 -1.81 -7.17
N TYR A 64 14.86 -1.19 -6.31
CA TYR A 64 15.95 -1.79 -5.56
C TYR A 64 15.68 -1.65 -4.06
N ILE A 65 15.83 -2.76 -3.35
CA ILE A 65 15.74 -2.82 -1.88
C ILE A 65 17.12 -3.21 -1.34
N ASN A 66 17.69 -2.34 -0.51
CA ASN A 66 19.04 -2.51 0.02
C ASN A 66 20.10 -2.76 -1.07
N GLY A 67 19.91 -2.19 -2.25
CA GLY A 67 20.81 -2.36 -3.40
C GLY A 67 20.53 -3.59 -4.28
N GLU A 68 19.59 -4.46 -3.90
CA GLU A 68 19.20 -5.61 -4.69
C GLU A 68 17.90 -5.36 -5.45
N LYS A 69 17.84 -5.79 -6.73
CA LYS A 69 16.64 -5.63 -7.55
C LYS A 69 15.48 -6.42 -6.98
N LEU A 70 14.36 -5.75 -6.74
CA LEU A 70 13.12 -6.38 -6.31
C LEU A 70 12.46 -7.14 -7.47
N GLY A 71 12.19 -8.43 -7.27
CA GLY A 71 11.25 -9.20 -8.08
C GLY A 71 9.83 -9.00 -7.56
N GLU A 72 8.93 -8.58 -8.44
CA GLU A 72 7.51 -8.45 -8.12
C GLU A 72 6.74 -9.57 -8.83
N ASP A 73 5.98 -10.35 -8.10
CA ASP A 73 5.20 -11.50 -8.57
C ASP A 73 3.72 -11.16 -8.84
N TYR A 74 3.36 -9.89 -8.68
CA TYR A 74 2.03 -9.34 -8.97
C TYR A 74 2.06 -8.41 -10.18
N THR A 75 0.90 -8.27 -10.83
CA THR A 75 0.78 -7.47 -12.05
C THR A 75 0.79 -5.98 -11.74
N THR A 76 1.75 -5.27 -12.33
CA THR A 76 1.85 -3.81 -12.23
C THR A 76 2.04 -3.18 -13.62
N THR A 77 1.77 -1.88 -13.72
CA THR A 77 2.18 -1.13 -14.90
C THR A 77 3.65 -0.70 -14.78
N LYS A 78 4.26 -0.27 -15.89
CA LYS A 78 5.64 0.24 -15.88
C LYS A 78 5.76 1.50 -15.02
N ILE A 79 6.89 1.64 -14.34
CA ILE A 79 7.25 2.87 -13.61
C ILE A 79 7.71 3.92 -14.62
N ASP A 80 7.08 5.09 -14.63
CA ASP A 80 7.50 6.20 -15.49
C ASP A 80 8.36 7.20 -14.71
N THR A 81 8.10 7.38 -13.40
CA THR A 81 8.86 8.30 -12.56
C THR A 81 9.26 7.65 -11.25
N ALA A 82 10.48 7.95 -10.82
CA ALA A 82 11.00 7.48 -9.53
C ALA A 82 10.60 8.40 -8.37
N GLY A 83 10.26 9.66 -8.64
CA GLY A 83 9.98 10.65 -7.60
C GLY A 83 11.14 10.78 -6.61
N ILE A 84 10.84 10.88 -5.31
CA ILE A 84 11.89 10.97 -4.28
C ILE A 84 12.78 9.73 -4.22
N ALA A 85 12.32 8.58 -4.71
CA ALA A 85 13.08 7.34 -4.73
C ALA A 85 14.12 7.27 -5.89
N ALA A 86 14.28 8.33 -6.70
CA ALA A 86 15.45 8.48 -7.58
C ALA A 86 16.75 8.45 -6.75
N GLU A 87 16.69 9.03 -5.56
CA GLU A 87 17.72 8.90 -4.55
C GLU A 87 17.37 7.77 -3.56
N LYS A 88 18.35 7.37 -2.76
CA LYS A 88 18.15 6.33 -1.74
C LYS A 88 17.25 6.85 -0.62
N VAL A 89 16.09 6.24 -0.44
CA VAL A 89 15.16 6.52 0.66
C VAL A 89 15.38 5.50 1.76
N LYS A 90 15.95 5.93 2.88
CA LYS A 90 16.12 5.10 4.08
C LYS A 90 14.84 5.15 4.91
N LEU A 91 14.22 3.99 5.13
CA LEU A 91 13.02 3.86 5.95
C LEU A 91 13.37 3.77 7.44
N GLY A 92 12.59 4.41 8.28
CA GLY A 92 12.65 4.26 9.73
C GLY A 92 12.18 2.89 10.21
N GLY A 93 12.30 2.62 11.51
CA GLY A 93 11.96 1.33 12.11
C GLY A 93 10.45 1.02 12.14
N ASP A 94 9.60 1.99 11.82
CA ASP A 94 8.14 1.85 11.75
C ASP A 94 7.56 2.36 10.41
N GLU A 95 8.41 2.54 9.40
CA GLU A 95 8.05 3.15 8.14
C GLU A 95 8.04 2.15 6.99
N TYR A 96 7.03 2.28 6.12
CA TYR A 96 6.84 1.50 4.92
C TYR A 96 6.94 2.39 3.68
N PHE A 97 7.50 1.87 2.61
CA PHE A 97 7.42 2.48 1.29
C PHE A 97 6.33 1.79 0.51
N VAL A 98 5.33 2.53 0.06
CA VAL A 98 4.16 1.98 -0.60
C VAL A 98 4.02 2.51 -2.01
N MET A 99 3.51 1.69 -2.92
CA MET A 99 3.26 2.07 -4.31
C MET A 99 1.90 1.54 -4.78
N GLY A 100 1.27 2.28 -5.68
CA GLY A 100 0.11 1.77 -6.41
C GLY A 100 0.53 0.76 -7.47
N ASP A 101 -0.31 -0.22 -7.77
CA ASP A 101 -0.05 -1.20 -8.84
C ASP A 101 -0.12 -0.52 -10.22
N ASN A 102 -0.95 0.52 -10.35
CA ASN A 102 -0.93 1.41 -11.50
C ASN A 102 0.19 2.45 -11.33
N ARG A 103 1.44 2.02 -11.56
CA ARG A 103 2.66 2.81 -11.35
C ARG A 103 2.68 4.16 -12.08
N LYS A 104 1.96 4.26 -13.21
CA LYS A 104 1.85 5.50 -14.01
C LYS A 104 0.91 6.52 -13.38
N ASN A 105 -0.18 6.05 -12.78
CA ASN A 105 -1.26 6.89 -12.27
C ASN A 105 -1.50 6.62 -10.78
N SER A 106 -0.45 6.72 -9.98
CA SER A 106 -0.54 6.53 -8.53
C SER A 106 0.19 7.64 -7.81
N GLU A 107 -0.52 8.32 -6.94
CA GLU A 107 0.07 9.15 -5.91
C GLU A 107 0.41 8.24 -4.72
N ASP A 108 1.70 8.06 -4.42
CA ASP A 108 2.20 7.12 -3.44
C ASP A 108 3.52 7.60 -2.82
N SER A 109 4.27 6.72 -2.17
CA SER A 109 5.52 7.09 -1.47
C SER A 109 6.60 7.73 -2.35
N ARG A 110 6.46 7.69 -3.67
CA ARG A 110 7.33 8.43 -4.59
C ARG A 110 7.09 9.94 -4.54
N SER A 111 5.89 10.36 -4.16
CA SER A 111 5.58 11.77 -3.92
C SER A 111 6.06 12.21 -2.54
N ALA A 112 6.69 13.38 -2.46
CA ALA A 112 7.10 13.98 -1.18
C ALA A 112 5.92 14.27 -0.25
N ASP A 113 4.71 14.46 -0.81
CA ASP A 113 3.51 14.73 -0.03
C ASP A 113 3.03 13.52 0.78
N ILE A 114 3.28 12.32 0.27
CA ILE A 114 2.99 11.06 0.97
C ILE A 114 4.24 10.57 1.69
N GLY A 115 5.34 10.35 0.96
CA GLY A 115 6.58 9.84 1.50
C GLY A 115 6.44 8.46 2.16
N ALA A 116 7.30 8.18 3.14
CA ALA A 116 7.22 6.96 3.92
C ALA A 116 5.96 6.96 4.82
N VAL A 117 5.28 5.82 4.89
CA VAL A 117 4.04 5.63 5.66
C VAL A 117 4.37 4.98 6.99
N LYS A 118 4.11 5.67 8.08
CA LYS A 118 4.29 5.10 9.42
C LYS A 118 3.24 4.04 9.72
N ARG A 119 3.65 3.02 10.49
CA ARG A 119 2.73 1.98 10.95
C ARG A 119 1.48 2.55 11.62
N SER A 120 1.61 3.62 12.39
CA SER A 120 0.48 4.28 13.08
C SER A 120 -0.55 4.90 12.14
N TYR A 121 -0.20 5.16 10.87
CA TYR A 121 -1.13 5.71 9.87
C TYR A 121 -1.94 4.64 9.16
N VAL A 122 -1.55 3.37 9.29
CA VAL A 122 -2.20 2.23 8.63
C VAL A 122 -3.46 1.85 9.39
N CYS A 123 -4.58 1.79 8.68
CA CYS A 123 -5.89 1.40 9.22
C CYS A 123 -6.11 -0.11 9.20
N GLY A 124 -5.46 -0.83 8.29
CA GLY A 124 -5.55 -2.27 8.16
C GLY A 124 -4.98 -2.79 6.86
N ILE A 125 -4.97 -4.12 6.72
CA ILE A 125 -4.49 -4.85 5.54
C ILE A 125 -5.71 -5.34 4.76
N THR A 126 -5.63 -5.33 3.43
CA THR A 126 -6.62 -5.97 2.57
C THR A 126 -6.14 -7.34 2.16
N GLU A 127 -6.99 -8.33 2.20
CA GLU A 127 -6.68 -9.67 1.70
C GLU A 127 -7.07 -9.75 0.21
N GLU A 128 -6.13 -10.13 -0.66
CA GLU A 128 -6.37 -10.23 -2.11
C GLU A 128 -7.42 -11.28 -2.49
N GLU A 129 -7.61 -12.30 -1.66
CA GLU A 129 -8.56 -13.39 -1.91
C GLU A 129 -10.02 -13.04 -1.64
N PHE A 130 -10.30 -11.94 -0.95
CA PHE A 130 -11.70 -11.53 -0.68
C PHE A 130 -12.29 -10.69 -1.81
N ARG A 131 -12.31 -11.21 -3.02
CA ARG A 131 -13.43 -10.94 -3.93
C ARG A 131 -14.66 -11.57 -3.29
N ILE A 132 -15.48 -10.74 -2.66
CA ILE A 132 -16.67 -11.16 -1.93
C ILE A 132 -17.52 -12.10 -2.80
N ARG A 133 -17.33 -13.40 -2.63
CA ARG A 133 -18.36 -14.41 -2.67
C ARG A 133 -18.40 -15.02 -1.29
N GLU A 134 -19.34 -14.58 -0.49
CA GLU A 134 -19.77 -15.18 0.76
C GLU A 134 -18.71 -15.40 1.86
N ILE A 135 -18.66 -14.48 2.81
CA ILE A 135 -18.59 -14.87 4.22
C ILE A 135 -19.49 -13.93 5.01
N ILE A 136 -20.74 -14.34 5.16
CA ILE A 136 -21.59 -13.90 6.26
C ILE A 136 -21.34 -14.87 7.40
N ASP A 137 -20.32 -14.64 8.19
CA ASP A 137 -20.29 -15.19 9.54
C ASP A 137 -20.42 -14.06 10.57
N LYS A 138 -21.60 -14.02 11.17
CA LYS A 138 -22.15 -12.92 11.98
C LYS A 138 -21.54 -12.79 13.36
N ARG A 139 -20.44 -13.44 13.73
CA ARG A 139 -20.17 -13.53 15.18
C ARG A 139 -18.82 -13.13 15.73
N ARG A 140 -17.79 -12.69 15.01
CA ARG A 140 -16.54 -12.33 15.74
C ARG A 140 -15.54 -11.38 15.06
N THR A 141 -15.86 -10.72 13.97
CA THR A 141 -14.85 -9.87 13.33
C THR A 141 -15.34 -8.43 13.24
N LYS A 142 -14.61 -7.49 13.83
CA LYS A 142 -14.81 -6.06 13.54
C LYS A 142 -14.32 -5.80 12.12
N ILE A 143 -15.20 -6.04 11.18
CA ILE A 143 -15.00 -5.81 9.76
C ILE A 143 -15.47 -4.39 9.47
N CYS A 144 -14.58 -3.52 9.08
CA CYS A 144 -14.95 -2.23 8.52
C CYS A 144 -15.09 -2.40 7.01
N ILE A 145 -16.32 -2.38 6.53
CA ILE A 145 -16.59 -2.29 5.08
C ILE A 145 -16.43 -0.81 4.72
N PHE A 146 -15.39 -0.49 3.99
CA PHE A 146 -15.25 0.84 3.42
C PHE A 146 -16.04 0.92 2.12
N ASN A 147 -17.21 1.58 2.16
CA ASN A 147 -17.85 2.14 0.97
C ASN A 147 -17.16 3.50 0.73
N GLY A 148 -15.98 3.49 0.18
CA GLY A 148 -15.21 4.70 0.01
C GLY A 148 -14.74 4.88 -1.42
N ILE A 149 -14.95 6.08 -1.93
CA ILE A 149 -14.26 6.57 -3.12
C ILE A 149 -12.77 6.47 -2.81
N LEU A 150 -12.10 5.51 -3.45
CA LEU A 150 -10.64 5.45 -3.43
C LEU A 150 -10.16 6.71 -4.13
N GLY A 151 -9.51 7.60 -3.39
CA GLY A 151 -8.90 8.80 -3.94
C GLY A 151 -7.98 8.42 -5.11
N THR A 152 -8.06 9.21 -6.12
CA THR A 152 -7.26 9.10 -7.37
C THR A 152 -5.79 9.32 -7.10
#